data_5407883016b60bb6b3251e55bcf10d84
#
_entry.id   5407883016b60bb6b3251e55bcf10d84
#
_cell.length_a   1.000
_cell.length_b   1.000
_cell.length_c   1.000
_cell.angle_alpha   90.00
_cell.angle_beta   90.00
_cell.angle_gamma   90.00
#
_symmetry.space_group_name_H-M   'P 1'
#
loop_
_entity.id
_entity.type
_entity.pdbx_description
1 polymer ?
#
loop_
_entity_poly.entity_id
_entity_poly.type
_entity_poly.pdbx_seq_one_letter_code
_entity_poly.pdbx_strand_id
1 'polypeptide(L)'
;MSRPKGSLNKTTILKMQQQNSKGGGVSIMHFDKQIENSAIVRPNALYGIMNFGVDNLYPYKLINLYNTSVTHKACCDFSTNAIVGEGIDWESMQVKNGDIPNPNYSMGWNEFIRALAFDFSLYSAFAFQIIRNKDGRTYSFFPQPIETVRVEEADEEGVINNAYICKDWSATGKYPPIKIPMFGFQDDKEIPKGVPYLFYHRQINPVNFYYGLPIYSSAINAIQAEAQYQTFDLKNIVNGFTPVGCLTLPEVETSEERDAIIKNITSMFSGAENSNALMVTFRSNIEDKGVEFVPFTQKSQSADLYANANERTINRIMAGWKIPSKALIGYPADNTGFSDSGAYMESAYALYNVNVANNARREILDVINQLFQMNNVDVEIILKPLRYKIDDAQTTLPTENKPQGEGKDEEEVEEREDNTI
;
A
#
# COMPACT_ATOMS: atom_id res chain seq x y z
N MET A 1 -0.53 -17.73 -42.33
CA MET A 1 -1.78 -17.24 -41.71
C MET A 1 -2.05 -15.83 -42.23
N SER A 2 -3.15 -15.61 -42.96
CA SER A 2 -3.51 -14.32 -43.53
C SER A 2 -4.05 -13.38 -42.44
N ARG A 3 -3.59 -12.11 -42.47
CA ARG A 3 -4.09 -11.06 -41.55
C ARG A 3 -5.60 -10.87 -41.67
N PRO A 4 -6.32 -10.57 -40.56
CA PRO A 4 -7.74 -10.22 -40.63
C PRO A 4 -7.96 -9.02 -41.55
N LYS A 5 -9.00 -9.09 -42.40
CA LYS A 5 -9.42 -7.96 -43.25
C LYS A 5 -9.85 -6.78 -42.37
N GLY A 6 -9.10 -5.67 -42.43
CA GLY A 6 -9.38 -4.43 -41.67
C GLY A 6 -8.24 -3.93 -40.77
N SER A 7 -7.17 -4.70 -40.57
CA SER A 7 -6.03 -4.22 -39.79
C SER A 7 -5.11 -3.31 -40.63
N LEU A 8 -4.96 -2.05 -40.21
CA LEU A 8 -4.01 -1.12 -40.83
C LEU A 8 -2.58 -1.55 -40.53
N ASN A 9 -1.70 -1.39 -41.52
CA ASN A 9 -0.29 -1.72 -41.37
C ASN A 9 0.42 -0.61 -40.56
N LYS A 10 1.47 -0.96 -39.79
CA LYS A 10 2.26 0.00 -38.98
C LYS A 10 2.70 1.24 -39.76
N THR A 11 3.08 1.07 -41.02
CA THR A 11 3.49 2.17 -41.92
C THR A 11 2.33 3.10 -42.30
N THR A 12 1.12 2.55 -42.41
CA THR A 12 -0.10 3.33 -42.68
C THR A 12 -0.52 4.13 -41.46
N ILE A 13 -0.40 3.52 -40.26
CA ILE A 13 -0.66 4.21 -38.99
C ILE A 13 0.35 5.35 -38.76
N LEU A 14 1.63 5.12 -39.03
CA LEU A 14 2.68 6.16 -38.95
C LEU A 14 2.46 7.30 -39.94
N LYS A 15 2.01 7.00 -41.18
CA LYS A 15 1.69 8.04 -42.19
C LYS A 15 0.44 8.82 -41.77
N MET A 16 -0.57 8.19 -41.17
CA MET A 16 -1.75 8.91 -40.64
C MET A 16 -1.38 9.79 -39.45
N GLN A 17 -0.46 9.34 -38.58
CA GLN A 17 0.06 10.14 -37.48
C GLN A 17 0.89 11.34 -37.98
N GLN A 18 1.67 11.18 -39.05
CA GLN A 18 2.44 12.28 -39.67
C GLN A 18 1.55 13.25 -40.47
N GLN A 19 0.42 12.82 -41.04
CA GLN A 19 -0.53 13.70 -41.69
C GLN A 19 -1.36 14.53 -40.70
N ASN A 20 -1.68 13.97 -39.52
CA ASN A 20 -2.38 14.69 -38.46
C ASN A 20 -1.50 15.74 -37.76
N SER A 21 -0.18 15.69 -37.91
CA SER A 21 0.75 16.70 -37.35
C SER A 21 0.82 17.98 -38.18
N LYS A 22 0.22 18.02 -39.39
CA LYS A 22 0.20 19.21 -40.29
C LYS A 22 -1.08 20.05 -40.22
N GLY A 23 -2.08 19.61 -39.47
CA GLY A 23 -3.29 20.41 -39.19
C GLY A 23 -3.43 20.54 -37.69
N GLY A 24 -3.59 21.76 -37.16
CA GLY A 24 -3.74 22.05 -35.73
C GLY A 24 -4.95 21.37 -35.08
N GLY A 25 -4.98 20.05 -35.10
CA GLY A 25 -6.00 19.24 -34.46
C GLY A 25 -5.57 18.87 -33.03
N VAL A 26 -6.41 19.16 -32.04
CA VAL A 26 -6.28 18.68 -30.68
C VAL A 26 -6.39 17.15 -30.71
N SER A 27 -5.28 16.46 -30.50
CA SER A 27 -5.26 15.01 -30.32
C SER A 27 -5.52 14.69 -28.86
N ILE A 28 -6.70 14.14 -28.56
CA ILE A 28 -6.98 13.58 -27.24
C ILE A 28 -6.32 12.21 -27.18
N MET A 29 -5.22 12.11 -26.43
CA MET A 29 -4.61 10.82 -26.12
C MET A 29 -5.47 10.12 -25.07
N HIS A 30 -6.19 9.09 -25.45
CA HIS A 30 -6.74 8.14 -24.51
C HIS A 30 -5.63 7.19 -24.04
N PHE A 31 -5.26 7.31 -22.80
CA PHE A 31 -4.39 6.34 -22.14
C PHE A 31 -5.24 5.14 -21.70
N ASP A 32 -5.55 4.25 -22.61
CA ASP A 32 -6.13 2.93 -22.32
C ASP A 32 -5.03 2.00 -21.76
N LYS A 33 -4.49 2.31 -20.60
CA LYS A 33 -3.88 1.31 -19.78
C LYS A 33 -4.99 0.68 -18.94
N GLN A 34 -5.61 -0.36 -19.46
CA GLN A 34 -6.37 -1.27 -18.61
C GLN A 34 -5.43 -1.76 -17.51
N ILE A 35 -5.73 -1.35 -16.29
CA ILE A 35 -5.03 -1.81 -15.10
C ILE A 35 -5.46 -3.25 -14.93
N GLU A 36 -4.57 -4.19 -15.27
CA GLU A 36 -4.83 -5.62 -15.06
C GLU A 36 -4.88 -5.90 -13.56
N ASN A 37 -6.07 -5.89 -13.00
CA ASN A 37 -6.37 -6.26 -11.61
C ASN A 37 -6.41 -7.77 -11.41
N SER A 38 -5.65 -8.55 -12.15
CA SER A 38 -5.87 -9.97 -12.13
C SER A 38 -4.78 -10.72 -11.37
N ALA A 39 -5.17 -11.29 -10.23
CA ALA A 39 -4.49 -12.44 -9.64
C ALA A 39 -4.67 -13.70 -10.52
N ILE A 40 -4.69 -13.55 -11.85
CA ILE A 40 -4.82 -14.64 -12.79
C ILE A 40 -3.56 -15.49 -12.70
N VAL A 41 -3.76 -16.80 -12.49
CA VAL A 41 -2.70 -17.79 -12.45
C VAL A 41 -2.62 -18.46 -13.81
N ARG A 42 -1.41 -18.56 -14.36
CA ARG A 42 -1.14 -19.25 -15.63
C ARG A 42 0.12 -20.11 -15.48
N PRO A 43 0.14 -21.31 -16.05
CA PRO A 43 1.34 -22.13 -16.04
C PRO A 43 2.46 -21.46 -16.84
N ASN A 44 3.66 -21.54 -16.31
CA ASN A 44 4.88 -21.09 -16.97
C ASN A 44 5.64 -22.29 -17.51
N ALA A 45 5.62 -22.47 -18.81
CA ALA A 45 6.23 -23.63 -19.47
C ALA A 45 7.76 -23.72 -19.26
N LEU A 46 8.44 -22.62 -18.92
CA LEU A 46 9.90 -22.60 -18.79
C LEU A 46 10.38 -23.28 -17.49
N TYR A 47 9.61 -23.11 -16.39
CA TYR A 47 10.01 -23.59 -15.06
C TYR A 47 9.03 -24.60 -14.46
N GLY A 48 7.90 -24.86 -15.09
CA GLY A 48 6.84 -25.73 -14.51
C GLY A 48 6.16 -25.11 -13.29
N ILE A 49 6.21 -23.77 -13.16
CA ILE A 49 5.61 -23.02 -12.06
C ILE A 49 4.28 -22.41 -12.49
N MET A 50 3.46 -22.07 -11.52
CA MET A 50 2.30 -21.24 -11.73
C MET A 50 2.67 -19.76 -11.59
N ASN A 51 2.45 -18.96 -12.63
CA ASN A 51 2.71 -17.52 -12.56
C ASN A 51 1.77 -16.84 -11.55
N PHE A 52 2.33 -15.96 -10.75
CA PHE A 52 1.52 -15.11 -9.87
C PHE A 52 1.14 -13.81 -10.59
N GLY A 53 -0.06 -13.78 -11.14
CA GLY A 53 -0.52 -12.76 -12.08
C GLY A 53 -0.15 -13.10 -13.54
N VAL A 54 -0.58 -12.24 -14.47
CA VAL A 54 -0.39 -12.47 -15.92
C VAL A 54 1.08 -12.48 -16.32
N ASP A 55 1.86 -11.57 -15.74
CA ASP A 55 3.28 -11.33 -16.01
C ASP A 55 4.21 -11.93 -14.93
N ASN A 56 3.67 -12.70 -14.01
CA ASN A 56 4.39 -13.25 -12.84
C ASN A 56 4.93 -12.17 -11.86
N LEU A 57 4.46 -10.93 -11.95
CA LEU A 57 4.94 -9.80 -11.15
C LEU A 57 3.86 -9.21 -10.21
N TYR A 58 2.74 -9.92 -10.02
CA TYR A 58 1.65 -9.43 -9.17
C TYR A 58 2.08 -9.09 -7.74
N PRO A 59 2.90 -9.86 -7.02
CA PRO A 59 3.38 -9.48 -5.69
C PRO A 59 4.20 -8.19 -5.69
N TYR A 60 5.01 -7.93 -6.73
CA TYR A 60 5.75 -6.66 -6.84
C TYR A 60 4.81 -5.47 -7.08
N LYS A 61 3.68 -5.68 -7.76
CA LYS A 61 2.64 -4.65 -7.90
C LYS A 61 2.01 -4.34 -6.55
N LEU A 62 1.72 -5.35 -5.72
CA LEU A 62 1.16 -5.15 -4.38
C LEU A 62 2.13 -4.40 -3.45
N ILE A 63 3.41 -4.75 -3.46
CA ILE A 63 4.43 -4.05 -2.67
C ILE A 63 4.63 -2.61 -3.15
N ASN A 64 4.53 -2.37 -4.47
CA ASN A 64 4.57 -1.02 -5.02
C ASN A 64 3.37 -0.18 -4.56
N LEU A 65 2.17 -0.76 -4.51
CA LEU A 65 0.99 -0.11 -3.97
C LEU A 65 1.15 0.25 -2.49
N TYR A 66 1.71 -0.66 -1.69
CA TYR A 66 2.05 -0.42 -0.29
C TYR A 66 3.01 0.76 -0.13
N ASN A 67 4.00 0.91 -1.02
CA ASN A 67 4.98 1.99 -0.96
C ASN A 67 4.47 3.33 -1.53
N THR A 68 3.43 3.34 -2.34
CA THR A 68 2.97 4.54 -3.06
C THR A 68 1.66 5.12 -2.55
N SER A 69 0.83 4.35 -1.85
CA SER A 69 -0.44 4.81 -1.28
C SER A 69 -0.33 4.94 0.23
N VAL A 70 -0.47 6.15 0.75
CA VAL A 70 -0.36 6.44 2.21
C VAL A 70 -1.44 5.73 2.99
N THR A 71 -2.69 5.82 2.53
CA THR A 71 -3.83 5.16 3.19
C THR A 71 -3.70 3.65 3.18
N HIS A 72 -3.30 3.07 2.05
CA HIS A 72 -3.12 1.62 1.94
C HIS A 72 -2.01 1.12 2.85
N LYS A 73 -0.87 1.84 2.89
CA LYS A 73 0.22 1.53 3.83
C LYS A 73 -0.25 1.57 5.27
N ALA A 74 -0.94 2.63 5.68
CA ALA A 74 -1.47 2.77 7.03
C ALA A 74 -2.44 1.64 7.39
N CYS A 75 -3.30 1.23 6.45
CA CYS A 75 -4.21 0.10 6.64
C CYS A 75 -3.46 -1.23 6.79
N CYS A 76 -2.42 -1.48 5.99
CA CYS A 76 -1.61 -2.69 6.06
C CYS A 76 -0.83 -2.76 7.38
N ASP A 77 -0.19 -1.66 7.78
CA ASP A 77 0.56 -1.56 9.03
C ASP A 77 -0.38 -1.74 10.24
N PHE A 78 -1.57 -1.12 10.21
CA PHE A 78 -2.60 -1.34 11.23
C PHE A 78 -3.05 -2.80 11.30
N SER A 79 -3.34 -3.43 10.16
CA SER A 79 -3.70 -4.85 10.09
C SER A 79 -2.63 -5.74 10.71
N THR A 80 -1.37 -5.54 10.34
CA THR A 80 -0.22 -6.26 10.89
C THR A 80 -0.13 -6.09 12.41
N ASN A 81 -0.25 -4.85 12.90
CA ASN A 81 -0.20 -4.57 14.34
C ASN A 81 -1.39 -5.19 15.08
N ALA A 82 -2.60 -5.16 14.48
CA ALA A 82 -3.76 -5.79 15.07
C ALA A 82 -3.63 -7.32 15.18
N ILE A 83 -2.99 -7.96 14.20
CA ILE A 83 -2.72 -9.40 14.22
C ILE A 83 -1.70 -9.74 15.32
N VAL A 84 -0.57 -9.03 15.37
CA VAL A 84 0.53 -9.30 16.32
C VAL A 84 0.17 -8.89 17.74
N GLY A 85 -0.64 -7.84 17.90
CA GLY A 85 -0.92 -7.26 19.20
C GLY A 85 0.32 -6.62 19.85
N GLU A 86 0.42 -6.70 21.18
CA GLU A 86 1.58 -6.26 21.97
C GLU A 86 2.72 -7.30 21.97
N GLY A 87 2.56 -8.38 21.20
CA GLY A 87 3.51 -9.48 21.14
C GLY A 87 3.12 -10.66 22.07
N ILE A 88 4.08 -11.55 22.32
CA ILE A 88 3.86 -12.79 23.08
C ILE A 88 3.61 -12.49 24.56
N ASP A 89 2.57 -13.10 25.10
CA ASP A 89 2.22 -13.05 26.52
C ASP A 89 2.94 -14.16 27.33
N TRP A 90 4.21 -13.92 27.59
CA TRP A 90 5.04 -14.86 28.37
C TRP A 90 4.49 -15.15 29.76
N GLU A 91 3.83 -14.17 30.36
CA GLU A 91 3.24 -14.30 31.71
C GLU A 91 2.04 -15.25 31.71
N SER A 92 1.10 -15.06 30.79
CA SER A 92 -0.07 -15.95 30.65
C SER A 92 0.33 -17.37 30.23
N MET A 93 1.40 -17.51 29.46
CA MET A 93 1.98 -18.81 29.09
C MET A 93 2.74 -19.49 30.23
N GLN A 94 3.01 -18.78 31.34
CA GLN A 94 3.82 -19.24 32.47
C GLN A 94 5.24 -19.71 32.08
N VAL A 95 5.80 -19.10 31.03
CA VAL A 95 7.14 -19.39 30.47
C VAL A 95 7.96 -18.12 30.48
N LYS A 96 9.26 -18.22 30.78
CA LYS A 96 10.14 -17.08 30.67
C LYS A 96 10.60 -16.88 29.23
N ASN A 97 10.75 -15.62 28.84
CA ASN A 97 11.40 -15.31 27.58
C ASN A 97 12.84 -15.87 27.58
N GLY A 98 13.13 -16.76 26.65
CA GLY A 98 14.41 -17.48 26.57
C GLY A 98 14.35 -18.96 26.93
N ASP A 99 13.30 -19.44 27.61
CA ASP A 99 13.10 -20.86 27.85
C ASP A 99 12.71 -21.61 26.55
N ILE A 100 12.07 -20.89 25.62
CA ILE A 100 11.74 -21.39 24.28
C ILE A 100 12.89 -20.99 23.33
N PRO A 101 13.51 -21.94 22.62
CA PRO A 101 14.53 -21.64 21.62
C PRO A 101 14.02 -20.69 20.56
N ASN A 102 14.83 -19.70 20.17
CA ASN A 102 14.47 -18.78 19.08
C ASN A 102 14.23 -19.54 17.75
N PRO A 103 13.39 -19.00 16.86
CA PRO A 103 13.11 -19.63 15.58
C PRO A 103 14.38 -19.81 14.72
N ASN A 104 15.34 -18.89 14.86
CA ASN A 104 16.65 -18.98 14.22
C ASN A 104 17.67 -18.11 14.96
N TYR A 105 18.92 -18.07 14.47
CA TYR A 105 20.03 -17.34 15.09
C TYR A 105 19.94 -15.80 14.95
N SER A 106 19.07 -15.27 14.09
CA SER A 106 19.02 -13.84 13.76
C SER A 106 17.80 -13.09 14.28
N MET A 107 16.76 -13.79 14.74
CA MET A 107 15.51 -13.15 15.19
C MET A 107 14.83 -13.94 16.31
N GLY A 108 14.02 -13.23 17.11
CA GLY A 108 13.11 -13.80 18.09
C GLY A 108 11.71 -14.12 17.54
N TRP A 109 10.88 -14.78 18.35
CA TRP A 109 9.53 -15.17 17.94
C TRP A 109 8.63 -13.98 17.64
N ASN A 110 8.74 -12.86 18.36
CA ASN A 110 7.96 -11.66 18.07
C ASN A 110 8.26 -11.10 16.67
N GLU A 111 9.53 -11.07 16.28
CA GLU A 111 9.94 -10.61 14.94
C GLU A 111 9.52 -11.59 13.86
N PHE A 112 9.62 -12.89 14.14
CA PHE A 112 9.18 -13.94 13.21
C PHE A 112 7.68 -13.84 12.95
N ILE A 113 6.85 -13.76 14.01
CA ILE A 113 5.40 -13.63 13.90
C ILE A 113 5.03 -12.34 13.15
N ARG A 114 5.73 -11.23 13.43
CA ARG A 114 5.50 -9.95 12.74
C ARG A 114 5.79 -10.06 11.24
N ALA A 115 6.84 -10.75 10.84
CA ALA A 115 7.15 -10.99 9.43
C ALA A 115 6.05 -11.78 8.73
N LEU A 116 5.56 -12.86 9.35
CA LEU A 116 4.44 -13.65 8.82
C LEU A 116 3.14 -12.85 8.76
N ALA A 117 2.84 -12.05 9.80
CA ALA A 117 1.65 -11.20 9.87
C ALA A 117 1.66 -10.08 8.81
N PHE A 118 2.83 -9.52 8.49
CA PHE A 118 2.98 -8.54 7.43
C PHE A 118 2.69 -9.17 6.07
N ASP A 119 3.32 -10.30 5.76
CA ASP A 119 3.08 -11.01 4.50
C ASP A 119 1.62 -11.45 4.38
N PHE A 120 1.02 -11.94 5.48
CA PHE A 120 -0.39 -12.30 5.50
C PHE A 120 -1.31 -11.10 5.25
N SER A 121 -1.02 -9.94 5.84
CA SER A 121 -1.78 -8.71 5.60
C SER A 121 -1.66 -8.24 4.15
N LEU A 122 -0.46 -8.28 3.58
CA LEU A 122 -0.22 -7.77 2.23
C LEU A 122 -0.64 -8.74 1.13
N TYR A 123 -0.45 -10.06 1.33
CA TYR A 123 -0.64 -11.08 0.29
C TYR A 123 -1.74 -12.10 0.61
N SER A 124 -2.31 -12.10 1.82
CA SER A 124 -3.16 -13.19 2.36
C SER A 124 -2.47 -14.55 2.28
N ALA A 125 -1.17 -14.56 2.45
CA ALA A 125 -0.30 -15.72 2.43
C ALA A 125 0.98 -15.40 3.21
N PHE A 126 1.66 -16.42 3.72
CA PHE A 126 2.99 -16.31 4.29
C PHE A 126 3.80 -17.57 4.02
N ALA A 127 5.11 -17.44 4.05
CA ALA A 127 6.02 -18.56 3.83
C ALA A 127 7.25 -18.45 4.74
N PHE A 128 7.83 -19.58 5.04
CA PHE A 128 9.12 -19.67 5.72
C PHE A 128 9.84 -20.96 5.34
N GLN A 129 11.16 -20.94 5.43
CA GLN A 129 11.98 -22.13 5.25
C GLN A 129 12.11 -22.85 6.58
N ILE A 130 12.10 -24.20 6.52
CA ILE A 130 12.33 -25.10 7.63
C ILE A 130 13.62 -25.83 7.33
N ILE A 131 14.57 -25.80 8.27
CA ILE A 131 15.86 -26.49 8.15
C ILE A 131 16.05 -27.33 9.40
N ARG A 132 16.19 -28.64 9.21
CA ARG A 132 16.60 -29.53 10.29
C ARG A 132 18.06 -29.31 10.61
N ASN A 133 18.38 -29.00 11.85
CA ASN A 133 19.72 -28.67 12.30
C ASN A 133 20.64 -29.90 12.26
N LYS A 134 21.95 -29.68 12.36
CA LYS A 134 22.97 -30.76 12.31
C LYS A 134 22.84 -31.74 13.46
N ASP A 135 22.32 -31.32 14.61
CA ASP A 135 22.01 -32.18 15.75
C ASP A 135 20.94 -33.24 15.42
N GLY A 136 20.10 -32.97 14.40
CA GLY A 136 19.04 -33.84 13.95
C GLY A 136 17.83 -33.90 14.89
N ARG A 137 17.75 -33.01 15.88
CA ARG A 137 16.67 -32.97 16.88
C ARG A 137 15.90 -31.67 16.86
N THR A 138 16.52 -30.58 16.41
CA THR A 138 15.94 -29.26 16.37
C THR A 138 15.79 -28.77 14.95
N TYR A 139 14.87 -27.83 14.76
CA TYR A 139 14.59 -27.17 13.50
C TYR A 139 14.75 -25.65 13.65
N SER A 140 15.24 -25.03 12.59
CA SER A 140 15.31 -23.58 12.47
C SER A 140 14.36 -23.09 11.39
N PHE A 141 13.72 -21.93 11.63
CA PHE A 141 12.68 -21.37 10.78
C PHE A 141 13.10 -19.98 10.32
N PHE A 142 13.04 -19.72 9.01
CA PHE A 142 13.44 -18.45 8.41
C PHE A 142 12.29 -17.91 7.55
N PRO A 143 11.75 -16.72 7.84
CA PRO A 143 10.72 -16.11 7.00
C PRO A 143 11.20 -16.02 5.55
N GLN A 144 10.33 -16.35 4.61
CA GLN A 144 10.59 -16.26 3.18
C GLN A 144 9.61 -15.29 2.56
N PRO A 145 10.06 -14.10 2.09
CA PRO A 145 9.17 -13.10 1.50
C PRO A 145 8.36 -13.65 0.32
N ILE A 146 7.06 -13.42 0.33
CA ILE A 146 6.11 -13.99 -0.65
C ILE A 146 6.42 -13.55 -2.09
N GLU A 147 6.91 -12.33 -2.28
CA GLU A 147 7.28 -11.85 -3.63
C GLU A 147 8.36 -12.69 -4.29
N THR A 148 9.17 -13.39 -3.50
CA THR A 148 10.24 -14.26 -3.99
C THR A 148 9.78 -15.68 -4.33
N VAL A 149 8.59 -16.09 -3.86
CA VAL A 149 8.09 -17.47 -3.92
C VAL A 149 7.15 -17.67 -5.11
N ARG A 150 7.35 -18.78 -5.86
CA ARG A 150 6.35 -19.31 -6.80
C ARG A 150 6.21 -20.81 -6.57
N VAL A 151 4.98 -21.28 -6.68
CA VAL A 151 4.68 -22.69 -6.49
C VAL A 151 4.65 -23.45 -7.82
N GLU A 152 4.99 -24.72 -7.78
CA GLU A 152 4.87 -25.64 -8.92
C GLU A 152 3.39 -25.89 -9.24
N GLU A 153 3.11 -26.34 -10.44
CA GLU A 153 1.79 -26.84 -10.80
C GLU A 153 1.45 -28.06 -9.94
N ALA A 154 0.21 -28.12 -9.45
CA ALA A 154 -0.24 -29.27 -8.67
C ALA A 154 -0.28 -30.54 -9.54
N ASP A 155 0.03 -31.67 -8.92
CA ASP A 155 -0.08 -32.97 -9.56
C ASP A 155 -1.55 -33.42 -9.77
N GLU A 156 -1.76 -34.63 -10.29
CA GLU A 156 -3.08 -35.21 -10.56
C GLU A 156 -3.94 -35.37 -9.28
N GLU A 157 -3.29 -35.41 -8.11
CA GLU A 157 -3.92 -35.54 -6.80
C GLU A 157 -4.21 -34.15 -6.18
N GLY A 158 -3.79 -33.07 -6.85
CA GLY A 158 -3.94 -31.68 -6.38
C GLY A 158 -2.88 -31.25 -5.38
N VAL A 159 -1.77 -32.00 -5.27
CA VAL A 159 -0.68 -31.71 -4.33
C VAL A 159 0.41 -30.86 -5.01
N ILE A 160 0.85 -29.82 -4.33
CA ILE A 160 1.98 -28.98 -4.76
C ILE A 160 3.25 -29.51 -4.08
N ASN A 161 4.09 -30.20 -4.83
CA ASN A 161 5.26 -30.88 -4.29
C ASN A 161 6.48 -29.96 -4.12
N ASN A 162 6.60 -28.92 -4.92
CA ASN A 162 7.76 -28.04 -4.90
C ASN A 162 7.36 -26.58 -5.07
N ALA A 163 8.25 -25.70 -4.63
CA ALA A 163 8.21 -24.28 -4.92
C ALA A 163 9.54 -23.82 -5.52
N TYR A 164 9.59 -22.60 -5.98
CA TYR A 164 10.78 -21.96 -6.51
C TYR A 164 10.97 -20.62 -5.82
N ILE A 165 12.19 -20.37 -5.39
CA ILE A 165 12.60 -19.10 -4.80
C ILE A 165 13.47 -18.37 -5.81
N CYS A 166 13.13 -17.13 -6.13
CA CYS A 166 13.92 -16.28 -7.00
C CYS A 166 14.10 -14.92 -6.36
N LYS A 167 15.31 -14.41 -6.40
CA LYS A 167 15.63 -13.09 -5.87
C LYS A 167 14.86 -11.98 -6.60
N ASP A 168 14.69 -12.12 -7.90
CA ASP A 168 14.01 -11.14 -8.74
C ASP A 168 13.37 -11.84 -9.95
N TRP A 169 12.05 -11.98 -9.91
CA TRP A 169 11.28 -12.62 -10.96
C TRP A 169 11.18 -11.79 -12.25
N SER A 170 11.55 -10.51 -12.21
CA SER A 170 11.66 -9.68 -13.41
C SER A 170 12.94 -9.95 -14.20
N ALA A 171 13.94 -10.56 -13.57
CA ALA A 171 15.28 -10.77 -14.11
C ALA A 171 15.78 -12.21 -13.90
N THR A 172 14.95 -13.22 -14.22
CA THR A 172 15.26 -14.64 -14.00
C THR A 172 16.50 -15.13 -14.76
N GLY A 173 16.87 -14.50 -15.86
CA GLY A 173 18.13 -14.79 -16.57
C GLY A 173 19.37 -14.41 -15.77
N LYS A 174 19.29 -13.40 -14.91
CA LYS A 174 20.36 -12.98 -13.98
C LYS A 174 20.29 -13.70 -12.65
N TYR A 175 19.10 -13.97 -12.18
CA TYR A 175 18.82 -14.62 -10.89
C TYR A 175 17.95 -15.86 -11.14
N PRO A 176 18.58 -17.00 -11.46
CA PRO A 176 17.83 -18.23 -11.79
C PRO A 176 17.03 -18.69 -10.57
N PRO A 177 15.77 -19.12 -10.76
CA PRO A 177 14.95 -19.67 -9.69
C PRO A 177 15.57 -20.96 -9.13
N ILE A 178 15.54 -21.10 -7.81
CA ILE A 178 16.03 -22.26 -7.07
C ILE A 178 14.81 -23.09 -6.66
N LYS A 179 14.78 -24.36 -7.08
CA LYS A 179 13.75 -25.31 -6.68
C LYS A 179 13.93 -25.76 -5.24
N ILE A 180 12.87 -25.73 -4.44
CA ILE A 180 12.83 -26.14 -3.04
C ILE A 180 11.63 -27.06 -2.81
N PRO A 181 11.79 -28.20 -2.09
CA PRO A 181 10.65 -29.06 -1.77
C PRO A 181 9.70 -28.37 -0.78
N MET A 182 8.39 -28.61 -0.96
CA MET A 182 7.37 -28.14 -0.04
C MET A 182 7.33 -29.03 1.20
N PHE A 183 6.96 -28.42 2.33
CA PHE A 183 6.72 -29.08 3.60
C PHE A 183 5.26 -28.96 4.00
N GLY A 184 4.64 -30.09 4.35
CA GLY A 184 3.32 -30.15 5.00
C GLY A 184 3.46 -30.78 6.38
N PHE A 185 2.77 -30.25 7.39
CA PHE A 185 2.79 -30.82 8.76
C PHE A 185 2.18 -32.24 8.84
N GLN A 186 1.42 -32.64 7.83
CA GLN A 186 0.81 -33.97 7.75
C GLN A 186 1.66 -34.96 6.96
N ASP A 187 2.80 -34.51 6.43
CA ASP A 187 3.69 -35.39 5.68
C ASP A 187 4.54 -36.22 6.66
N ASP A 188 4.51 -37.54 6.53
CA ASP A 188 5.39 -38.45 7.28
C ASP A 188 6.86 -38.39 6.83
N LYS A 189 7.20 -37.46 5.93
CA LYS A 189 8.55 -37.34 5.39
C LYS A 189 9.50 -36.66 6.37
N GLU A 190 10.53 -37.37 6.76
CA GLU A 190 11.61 -36.82 7.57
C GLU A 190 12.42 -35.80 6.75
N ILE A 191 12.56 -34.56 7.25
CA ILE A 191 13.41 -33.54 6.63
C ILE A 191 14.87 -33.94 6.76
N PRO A 192 15.65 -34.07 5.67
CA PRO A 192 17.08 -34.35 5.74
C PRO A 192 17.82 -33.21 6.43
N LYS A 193 18.90 -33.53 7.19
CA LYS A 193 19.70 -32.53 7.91
C LYS A 193 20.31 -31.50 6.97
N GLY A 194 20.12 -30.22 7.26
CA GLY A 194 20.71 -29.11 6.51
C GLY A 194 20.07 -28.86 5.13
N VAL A 195 19.00 -29.55 4.78
CA VAL A 195 18.25 -29.31 3.54
C VAL A 195 17.06 -28.40 3.85
N PRO A 196 16.92 -27.25 3.17
CA PRO A 196 15.79 -26.39 3.37
C PRO A 196 14.51 -26.95 2.70
N TYR A 197 13.41 -26.87 3.40
CA TYR A 197 12.06 -27.12 2.93
C TYR A 197 11.25 -25.83 3.04
N LEU A 198 10.31 -25.57 2.17
CA LEU A 198 9.43 -24.42 2.21
C LEU A 198 8.07 -24.80 2.77
N PHE A 199 7.66 -24.15 3.85
CA PHE A 199 6.27 -24.12 4.25
C PHE A 199 5.61 -22.88 3.60
N TYR A 200 4.46 -23.09 2.97
CA TYR A 200 3.69 -22.04 2.32
C TYR A 200 2.23 -22.15 2.71
N HIS A 201 1.74 -21.13 3.40
CA HIS A 201 0.35 -20.99 3.79
C HIS A 201 -0.32 -19.90 2.96
N ARG A 202 -1.55 -20.13 2.54
CA ARG A 202 -2.39 -19.15 1.87
C ARG A 202 -3.82 -19.24 2.39
N GLN A 203 -4.46 -18.11 2.50
CA GLN A 203 -5.88 -18.08 2.80
C GLN A 203 -6.67 -18.67 1.62
N ILE A 204 -7.56 -19.60 1.90
CA ILE A 204 -8.39 -20.24 0.87
C ILE A 204 -9.33 -19.20 0.26
N ASN A 205 -9.34 -19.12 -1.05
CA ASN A 205 -10.24 -18.27 -1.81
C ASN A 205 -10.76 -19.00 -3.07
N PRO A 206 -11.97 -18.64 -3.55
CA PRO A 206 -12.60 -19.35 -4.68
C PRO A 206 -11.99 -18.97 -6.04
N VAL A 207 -11.15 -17.93 -6.11
CA VAL A 207 -10.63 -17.39 -7.37
C VAL A 207 -9.31 -18.01 -7.77
N ASN A 208 -8.48 -18.34 -6.78
CA ASN A 208 -7.11 -18.79 -7.01
C ASN A 208 -6.75 -19.95 -6.07
N PHE A 209 -6.42 -21.08 -6.67
CA PHE A 209 -6.00 -22.27 -5.93
C PHE A 209 -4.56 -22.14 -5.40
N TYR A 210 -3.66 -21.49 -6.15
CA TYR A 210 -2.22 -21.51 -5.86
C TYR A 210 -1.77 -20.40 -4.92
N TYR A 211 -2.39 -19.20 -5.00
CA TYR A 211 -1.93 -18.01 -4.30
C TYR A 211 -3.03 -17.36 -3.48
N GLY A 212 -2.63 -16.65 -2.44
CA GLY A 212 -3.53 -15.84 -1.65
C GLY A 212 -4.16 -14.71 -2.47
N LEU A 213 -5.40 -14.34 -2.12
CA LEU A 213 -6.08 -13.16 -2.66
C LEU A 213 -6.18 -12.13 -1.53
N PRO A 214 -5.49 -10.97 -1.65
CA PRO A 214 -5.52 -9.95 -0.61
C PRO A 214 -6.94 -9.50 -0.27
N ILE A 215 -7.22 -9.30 1.02
CA ILE A 215 -8.52 -8.86 1.52
C ILE A 215 -8.99 -7.57 0.84
N TYR A 216 -8.06 -6.69 0.49
CA TYR A 216 -8.28 -5.41 -0.17
C TYR A 216 -8.29 -5.47 -1.70
N SER A 217 -8.31 -6.66 -2.29
CA SER A 217 -8.24 -6.85 -3.76
C SER A 217 -9.28 -6.04 -4.54
N SER A 218 -10.48 -5.86 -3.98
CA SER A 218 -11.54 -5.03 -4.57
C SER A 218 -11.24 -3.52 -4.54
N ALA A 219 -10.32 -3.07 -3.68
CA ALA A 219 -9.94 -1.66 -3.53
C ALA A 219 -8.68 -1.27 -4.32
N ILE A 220 -8.05 -2.19 -5.07
CA ILE A 220 -6.80 -1.94 -5.79
C ILE A 220 -6.90 -0.71 -6.71
N ASN A 221 -8.02 -0.52 -7.40
CA ASN A 221 -8.24 0.66 -8.24
C ASN A 221 -8.27 1.97 -7.43
N ALA A 222 -8.84 1.94 -6.22
CA ALA A 222 -8.84 3.11 -5.33
C ALA A 222 -7.42 3.41 -4.81
N ILE A 223 -6.66 2.37 -4.45
CA ILE A 223 -5.27 2.49 -4.01
C ILE A 223 -4.40 3.12 -5.10
N GLN A 224 -4.55 2.66 -6.34
CA GLN A 224 -3.86 3.23 -7.50
C GLN A 224 -4.29 4.66 -7.79
N ALA A 225 -5.59 4.98 -7.64
CA ALA A 225 -6.09 6.34 -7.82
C ALA A 225 -5.46 7.29 -6.79
N GLU A 226 -5.34 6.89 -5.52
CA GLU A 226 -4.66 7.69 -4.48
C GLU A 226 -3.21 7.98 -4.87
N ALA A 227 -2.45 6.97 -5.29
CA ALA A 227 -1.07 7.15 -5.73
C ALA A 227 -0.95 8.10 -6.95
N GLN A 228 -1.93 8.07 -7.87
CA GLN A 228 -1.97 8.99 -9.00
C GLN A 228 -2.35 10.40 -8.58
N TYR A 229 -3.25 10.59 -7.62
CA TYR A 229 -3.56 11.92 -7.06
C TYR A 229 -2.34 12.56 -6.43
N GLN A 230 -1.59 11.81 -5.61
CA GLN A 230 -0.34 12.32 -5.02
C GLN A 230 0.69 12.72 -6.10
N THR A 231 0.82 11.91 -7.14
CA THR A 231 1.71 12.22 -8.28
C THR A 231 1.25 13.46 -9.04
N PHE A 232 -0.05 13.61 -9.23
CA PHE A 232 -0.66 14.77 -9.89
C PHE A 232 -0.44 16.04 -9.08
N ASP A 233 -0.69 15.99 -7.77
CA ASP A 233 -0.48 17.13 -6.87
C ASP A 233 0.99 17.56 -6.85
N LEU A 234 1.92 16.60 -6.73
CA LEU A 234 3.35 16.88 -6.80
C LEU A 234 3.74 17.55 -8.12
N LYS A 235 3.25 17.02 -9.25
CA LYS A 235 3.51 17.62 -10.57
C LYS A 235 2.91 19.02 -10.70
N ASN A 236 1.73 19.25 -10.16
CA ASN A 236 1.12 20.57 -10.14
C ASN A 236 1.93 21.57 -9.30
N ILE A 237 2.43 21.14 -8.14
CA ILE A 237 3.29 21.96 -7.29
C ILE A 237 4.61 22.28 -8.02
N VAL A 238 5.25 21.27 -8.60
CA VAL A 238 6.55 21.43 -9.28
C VAL A 238 6.43 22.25 -10.57
N ASN A 239 5.32 22.10 -11.33
CA ASN A 239 5.14 22.75 -12.62
C ASN A 239 4.26 24.04 -12.51
N GLY A 240 3.87 24.45 -11.30
CA GLY A 240 2.92 25.55 -11.10
C GLY A 240 1.51 25.20 -11.58
N PHE A 241 0.64 25.02 -10.68
CA PHE A 241 -0.77 24.55 -10.64
C PHE A 241 -1.59 24.49 -11.95
N THR A 242 -1.22 25.18 -13.02
CA THR A 242 -1.80 25.13 -14.38
C THR A 242 -1.01 26.07 -15.28
N PRO A 243 -1.01 25.87 -16.58
CA PRO A 243 -0.54 26.89 -17.48
C PRO A 243 -1.23 28.22 -17.15
N VAL A 244 -0.46 29.25 -16.85
CA VAL A 244 -0.99 30.57 -16.50
C VAL A 244 -1.80 31.16 -17.65
N GLY A 245 -1.48 30.73 -18.87
CA GLY A 245 -2.15 31.17 -20.06
C GLY A 245 -1.53 30.59 -21.32
N CYS A 246 -2.07 30.98 -22.44
CA CYS A 246 -1.56 30.70 -23.77
C CYS A 246 -0.91 31.98 -24.33
N LEU A 247 0.38 31.88 -24.66
CA LEU A 247 1.12 32.94 -25.36
C LEU A 247 1.09 32.60 -26.85
N THR A 248 0.42 33.44 -27.65
CA THR A 248 0.38 33.30 -29.10
C THR A 248 1.38 34.25 -29.72
N LEU A 249 2.30 33.70 -30.48
CA LEU A 249 3.36 34.41 -31.19
C LEU A 249 3.14 34.41 -32.70
N PRO A 250 3.63 35.45 -33.44
CA PRO A 250 3.66 35.38 -34.89
C PRO A 250 4.49 34.19 -35.37
N GLU A 251 4.14 33.66 -36.54
CA GLU A 251 4.90 32.58 -37.16
C GLU A 251 6.28 33.08 -37.56
N VAL A 252 7.31 32.25 -37.31
CA VAL A 252 8.68 32.48 -37.71
C VAL A 252 9.04 31.57 -38.88
N GLU A 253 9.89 32.04 -39.77
CA GLU A 253 10.18 31.38 -41.06
C GLU A 253 10.94 30.07 -40.89
N THR A 254 11.77 29.95 -39.83
CA THR A 254 12.64 28.80 -39.63
C THR A 254 12.31 28.02 -38.34
N SER A 255 12.53 26.71 -38.36
CA SER A 255 12.37 25.85 -37.18
C SER A 255 13.40 26.18 -36.08
N GLU A 256 14.60 26.59 -36.50
CA GLU A 256 15.67 26.96 -35.56
C GLU A 256 15.35 28.23 -34.76
N GLU A 257 14.74 29.23 -35.38
CA GLU A 257 14.27 30.43 -34.71
C GLU A 257 13.10 30.12 -33.72
N ARG A 258 12.20 29.22 -34.14
CA ARG A 258 11.12 28.76 -33.28
C ARG A 258 11.65 28.07 -32.02
N ASP A 259 12.62 27.16 -32.17
CA ASP A 259 13.26 26.45 -31.07
C ASP A 259 14.06 27.41 -30.17
N ALA A 260 14.72 28.40 -30.73
CA ALA A 260 15.43 29.44 -29.97
C ALA A 260 14.45 30.29 -29.11
N ILE A 261 13.31 30.69 -29.67
CA ILE A 261 12.29 31.44 -28.96
C ILE A 261 11.69 30.57 -27.83
N ILE A 262 11.33 29.33 -28.10
CA ILE A 262 10.81 28.39 -27.07
C ILE A 262 11.84 28.21 -25.96
N LYS A 263 13.11 28.02 -26.30
CA LYS A 263 14.20 27.87 -25.33
C LYS A 263 14.37 29.11 -24.46
N ASN A 264 14.34 30.31 -25.05
CA ASN A 264 14.44 31.56 -24.32
C ASN A 264 13.24 31.75 -23.38
N ILE A 265 12.00 31.49 -23.83
CA ILE A 265 10.80 31.56 -23.00
C ILE A 265 10.90 30.52 -21.87
N THR A 266 11.28 29.29 -22.19
CA THR A 266 11.47 28.24 -21.18
C THR A 266 12.51 28.64 -20.14
N SER A 267 13.65 29.25 -20.54
CA SER A 267 14.69 29.71 -19.62
C SER A 267 14.25 30.86 -18.72
N MET A 268 13.35 31.73 -19.19
CA MET A 268 12.79 32.85 -18.42
C MET A 268 11.76 32.37 -17.39
N PHE A 269 11.04 31.30 -17.67
CA PHE A 269 9.98 30.76 -16.83
C PHE A 269 10.36 29.45 -16.09
N SER A 270 11.56 28.90 -16.33
CA SER A 270 12.10 27.73 -15.63
C SER A 270 13.01 28.15 -14.47
N GLY A 271 12.53 28.00 -13.26
CA GLY A 271 13.28 28.21 -12.02
C GLY A 271 12.38 27.90 -10.84
N ALA A 272 12.95 27.55 -9.69
CA ALA A 272 12.20 27.18 -8.48
C ALA A 272 11.26 28.31 -7.98
N GLU A 273 11.50 29.55 -8.43
CA GLU A 273 10.65 30.72 -8.10
C GLU A 273 9.65 31.08 -9.23
N ASN A 274 9.77 30.48 -10.45
CA ASN A 274 8.96 30.80 -11.63
C ASN A 274 8.34 29.56 -12.28
N SER A 275 7.75 28.68 -11.49
CA SER A 275 7.27 27.36 -11.91
C SER A 275 5.92 27.37 -12.64
N ASN A 276 5.52 28.46 -13.27
CA ASN A 276 4.26 28.53 -14.00
C ASN A 276 4.40 28.02 -15.42
N ALA A 277 3.71 26.92 -15.76
CA ALA A 277 3.67 26.43 -17.12
C ALA A 277 2.98 27.43 -18.06
N LEU A 278 3.63 27.76 -19.17
CA LEU A 278 3.12 28.63 -20.20
C LEU A 278 2.93 27.83 -21.51
N MET A 279 1.75 27.87 -22.08
CA MET A 279 1.48 27.29 -23.39
C MET A 279 1.91 28.29 -24.47
N VAL A 280 2.79 27.87 -25.38
CA VAL A 280 3.25 28.72 -26.49
C VAL A 280 2.70 28.17 -27.79
N THR A 281 2.03 29.03 -28.57
CA THR A 281 1.51 28.70 -29.91
C THR A 281 2.03 29.69 -30.96
N PHE A 282 2.22 29.23 -32.19
CA PHE A 282 2.57 30.07 -33.34
C PHE A 282 1.43 30.09 -34.32
N ARG A 283 1.10 31.26 -34.85
CA ARG A 283 -0.04 31.46 -35.78
C ARG A 283 0.40 32.10 -37.08
N SER A 284 0.07 31.47 -38.18
CA SER A 284 0.51 31.86 -39.55
C SER A 284 -0.27 33.00 -40.21
N ASN A 285 -1.32 33.52 -39.60
CA ASN A 285 -2.16 34.61 -40.17
C ASN A 285 -2.51 35.60 -39.08
N ILE A 286 -1.64 36.51 -38.77
CA ILE A 286 -1.92 37.68 -37.94
C ILE A 286 -1.62 38.92 -38.74
N GLU A 287 -2.58 39.37 -39.53
CA GLU A 287 -2.59 40.76 -39.95
C GLU A 287 -2.82 41.59 -38.71
N ASP A 288 -1.79 42.31 -38.26
CA ASP A 288 -1.79 43.39 -37.26
C ASP A 288 -2.03 43.07 -35.79
N LYS A 289 -1.92 41.86 -35.31
CA LYS A 289 -1.89 41.64 -33.83
C LYS A 289 -0.58 41.07 -33.37
N GLY A 290 0.10 41.84 -32.55
CA GLY A 290 1.32 41.42 -31.87
C GLY A 290 1.11 40.21 -30.96
N VAL A 291 2.06 39.96 -30.09
CA VAL A 291 1.99 38.88 -29.07
C VAL A 291 0.68 38.96 -28.29
N GLU A 292 -0.12 37.89 -28.30
CA GLU A 292 -1.36 37.77 -27.54
C GLU A 292 -1.19 36.81 -26.37
N PHE A 293 -1.51 37.25 -25.17
CA PHE A 293 -1.54 36.42 -23.97
C PHE A 293 -2.98 36.22 -23.51
N VAL A 294 -3.46 34.98 -23.53
CA VAL A 294 -4.78 34.60 -23.03
C VAL A 294 -4.61 33.87 -21.69
N PRO A 295 -4.94 34.48 -20.56
CA PRO A 295 -4.87 33.82 -19.26
C PRO A 295 -5.92 32.72 -19.14
N PHE A 296 -5.56 31.56 -18.62
CA PHE A 296 -6.54 30.53 -18.28
C PHE A 296 -7.18 30.81 -16.92
N THR A 297 -8.46 31.07 -16.93
CA THR A 297 -9.21 31.29 -15.68
C THR A 297 -9.48 29.95 -15.02
N GLN A 298 -8.87 29.71 -13.87
CA GLN A 298 -9.19 28.53 -13.05
C GLN A 298 -10.62 28.64 -12.52
N LYS A 299 -11.49 27.69 -12.86
CA LYS A 299 -12.77 27.55 -12.15
C LYS A 299 -12.50 26.92 -10.79
N SER A 300 -12.83 27.62 -9.70
CA SER A 300 -12.71 27.17 -8.30
C SER A 300 -13.40 25.83 -8.00
N GLN A 301 -14.31 25.37 -8.87
CA GLN A 301 -14.99 24.08 -8.75
C GLN A 301 -14.06 22.85 -8.85
N SER A 302 -12.86 22.98 -9.40
CA SER A 302 -11.95 21.84 -9.51
C SER A 302 -11.35 21.41 -8.16
N ALA A 303 -11.04 22.34 -7.26
CA ALA A 303 -10.45 22.05 -5.96
C ALA A 303 -11.40 21.20 -5.07
N ASP A 304 -12.68 21.58 -5.01
CA ASP A 304 -13.68 20.86 -4.23
C ASP A 304 -13.97 19.46 -4.80
N LEU A 305 -13.94 19.33 -6.14
CA LEU A 305 -14.09 18.03 -6.80
C LEU A 305 -12.94 17.08 -6.48
N TYR A 306 -11.70 17.57 -6.43
CA TYR A 306 -10.52 16.76 -6.08
C TYR A 306 -10.52 16.39 -4.60
N ALA A 307 -10.84 17.32 -3.68
CA ALA A 307 -10.92 17.04 -2.26
C ALA A 307 -11.96 15.94 -1.97
N ASN A 308 -13.17 16.08 -2.53
CA ASN A 308 -14.23 15.08 -2.40
C ASN A 308 -13.87 13.73 -3.06
N ALA A 309 -13.09 13.74 -4.15
CA ALA A 309 -12.62 12.52 -4.81
C ALA A 309 -11.59 11.80 -3.95
N ASN A 310 -10.66 12.51 -3.34
CA ASN A 310 -9.65 11.95 -2.44
C ASN A 310 -10.31 11.31 -1.22
N GLU A 311 -11.25 11.99 -0.57
CA GLU A 311 -11.96 11.46 0.59
C GLU A 311 -12.74 10.18 0.26
N ARG A 312 -13.44 10.15 -0.87
CA ARG A 312 -14.12 8.93 -1.36
C ARG A 312 -13.13 7.80 -1.61
N THR A 313 -11.93 8.11 -2.08
CA THR A 313 -10.88 7.14 -2.34
C THR A 313 -10.37 6.53 -1.04
N ILE A 314 -10.08 7.34 -0.02
CA ILE A 314 -9.70 6.89 1.32
C ILE A 314 -10.77 5.95 1.89
N ASN A 315 -12.05 6.35 1.84
CA ASN A 315 -13.15 5.54 2.35
C ASN A 315 -13.29 4.18 1.62
N ARG A 316 -13.02 4.13 0.30
CA ARG A 316 -13.01 2.88 -0.47
C ARG A 316 -11.85 1.97 -0.10
N ILE A 317 -10.66 2.54 0.14
CA ILE A 317 -9.49 1.78 0.59
C ILE A 317 -9.79 1.16 1.95
N MET A 318 -10.27 1.95 2.91
CA MET A 318 -10.64 1.47 4.24
C MET A 318 -11.73 0.38 4.20
N ALA A 319 -12.75 0.57 3.36
CA ALA A 319 -13.79 -0.44 3.16
C ALA A 319 -13.22 -1.75 2.61
N GLY A 320 -12.26 -1.68 1.68
CA GLY A 320 -11.54 -2.86 1.18
C GLY A 320 -10.76 -3.59 2.27
N TRP A 321 -10.16 -2.86 3.19
CA TRP A 321 -9.48 -3.38 4.38
C TRP A 321 -10.43 -3.75 5.53
N LYS A 322 -11.73 -3.47 5.40
CA LYS A 322 -12.75 -3.64 6.46
C LYS A 322 -12.42 -2.87 7.74
N ILE A 323 -11.70 -1.75 7.63
CA ILE A 323 -11.35 -0.88 8.76
C ILE A 323 -12.51 0.08 9.01
N PRO A 324 -13.13 0.04 10.21
CA PRO A 324 -14.39 0.75 10.47
C PRO A 324 -14.22 2.23 10.78
N SER A 325 -13.01 2.68 11.14
CA SER A 325 -12.76 4.07 11.54
C SER A 325 -11.42 4.59 11.03
N LYS A 326 -11.41 5.81 10.51
CA LYS A 326 -10.20 6.53 10.08
C LYS A 326 -9.22 6.76 11.23
N ALA A 327 -9.72 6.92 12.46
CA ALA A 327 -8.88 7.14 13.63
C ALA A 327 -7.92 5.97 13.92
N LEU A 328 -8.30 4.73 13.57
CA LEU A 328 -7.45 3.56 13.74
C LEU A 328 -6.19 3.56 12.88
N ILE A 329 -6.19 4.34 11.80
CA ILE A 329 -5.06 4.47 10.86
C ILE A 329 -4.40 5.86 10.92
N GLY A 330 -4.70 6.64 11.99
CA GLY A 330 -4.04 7.91 12.25
C GLY A 330 -4.68 9.15 11.61
N TYR A 331 -5.86 9.02 10.97
CA TYR A 331 -6.63 10.18 10.53
C TYR A 331 -7.46 10.76 11.68
N PRO A 332 -7.67 12.08 11.73
CA PRO A 332 -8.58 12.68 12.71
C PRO A 332 -9.98 12.06 12.61
N ALA A 333 -10.62 11.82 13.73
CA ALA A 333 -12.01 11.39 13.75
C ALA A 333 -12.91 12.57 13.34
N ASP A 334 -13.81 12.36 12.39
CA ASP A 334 -14.78 13.36 11.96
C ASP A 334 -15.71 13.70 13.13
N ASN A 335 -15.64 14.93 13.66
CA ASN A 335 -16.61 15.56 14.60
C ASN A 335 -16.82 14.92 15.98
N THR A 336 -15.97 14.03 16.45
CA THR A 336 -16.08 13.52 17.83
C THR A 336 -15.26 14.41 18.78
N GLY A 337 -15.93 15.00 19.79
CA GLY A 337 -15.24 15.67 20.88
C GLY A 337 -14.27 14.72 21.60
N PHE A 338 -13.19 15.25 22.17
CA PHE A 338 -12.11 14.47 22.80
C PHE A 338 -12.57 13.48 23.89
N SER A 339 -13.76 13.65 24.48
CA SER A 339 -14.27 12.80 25.57
C SER A 339 -14.84 11.44 25.11
N ASP A 340 -15.33 11.32 23.87
CA ASP A 340 -15.90 10.08 23.34
C ASP A 340 -14.96 9.27 22.46
N SER A 341 -13.79 9.79 22.18
CA SER A 341 -12.85 9.20 21.21
C SER A 341 -12.29 7.83 21.63
N GLY A 342 -12.07 7.62 22.95
CA GLY A 342 -11.51 6.37 23.47
C GLY A 342 -12.46 5.19 23.34
N ALA A 343 -13.70 5.33 23.79
CA ALA A 343 -14.73 4.26 23.72
C ALA A 343 -15.10 3.95 22.27
N TYR A 344 -15.16 4.96 21.40
CA TYR A 344 -15.40 4.77 19.97
C TYR A 344 -14.26 4.00 19.30
N MET A 345 -12.99 4.35 19.58
CA MET A 345 -11.83 3.64 19.04
C MET A 345 -11.77 2.19 19.53
N GLU A 346 -12.07 1.95 20.81
CA GLU A 346 -12.13 0.60 21.39
C GLU A 346 -13.19 -0.25 20.67
N SER A 347 -14.41 0.30 20.49
CA SER A 347 -15.50 -0.39 19.78
C SER A 347 -15.16 -0.66 18.30
N ALA A 348 -14.57 0.31 17.62
CA ALA A 348 -14.12 0.15 16.23
C ALA A 348 -13.01 -0.91 16.10
N TYR A 349 -12.06 -0.91 17.03
CA TYR A 349 -11.02 -1.93 17.06
C TYR A 349 -11.57 -3.33 17.39
N ALA A 350 -12.49 -3.43 18.34
CA ALA A 350 -13.15 -4.70 18.66
C ALA A 350 -13.88 -5.29 17.45
N LEU A 351 -14.58 -4.45 16.68
CA LEU A 351 -15.24 -4.86 15.44
C LEU A 351 -14.24 -5.37 14.39
N TYR A 352 -13.11 -4.67 14.21
CA TYR A 352 -12.05 -5.11 13.31
C TYR A 352 -11.42 -6.43 13.76
N ASN A 353 -11.15 -6.58 15.06
CA ASN A 353 -10.60 -7.81 15.62
C ASN A 353 -11.50 -9.02 15.32
N VAL A 354 -12.81 -8.91 15.57
CA VAL A 354 -13.75 -10.02 15.33
C VAL A 354 -13.83 -10.38 13.85
N ASN A 355 -13.84 -9.39 12.96
CA ASN A 355 -14.08 -9.62 11.54
C ASN A 355 -12.82 -10.00 10.76
N VAL A 356 -11.63 -9.57 11.22
CA VAL A 356 -10.38 -9.71 10.44
C VAL A 356 -9.24 -10.27 11.29
N ALA A 357 -8.79 -9.54 12.32
CA ALA A 357 -7.51 -9.82 12.96
C ALA A 357 -7.51 -11.17 13.71
N ASN A 358 -8.60 -11.54 14.38
CA ASN A 358 -8.67 -12.81 15.12
C ASN A 358 -8.57 -14.03 14.20
N ASN A 359 -9.16 -13.98 12.99
CA ASN A 359 -9.06 -15.08 12.04
C ASN A 359 -7.63 -15.23 11.53
N ALA A 360 -7.01 -14.12 11.11
CA ALA A 360 -5.63 -14.11 10.65
C ALA A 360 -4.66 -14.56 11.77
N ARG A 361 -4.86 -14.05 12.98
CA ARG A 361 -4.08 -14.44 14.16
C ARG A 361 -4.15 -15.94 14.42
N ARG A 362 -5.34 -16.53 14.38
CA ARG A 362 -5.52 -17.96 14.56
C ARG A 362 -4.76 -18.78 13.54
N GLU A 363 -4.88 -18.44 12.24
CA GLU A 363 -4.17 -19.14 11.18
C GLU A 363 -2.63 -19.11 11.38
N ILE A 364 -2.09 -18.00 11.85
CA ILE A 364 -0.65 -17.88 12.13
C ILE A 364 -0.28 -18.66 13.40
N LEU A 365 -1.04 -18.52 14.50
CA LEU A 365 -0.72 -19.18 15.76
C LEU A 365 -0.85 -20.70 15.68
N ASP A 366 -1.81 -21.22 14.94
CA ASP A 366 -1.93 -22.66 14.66
C ASP A 366 -0.64 -23.22 14.03
N VAL A 367 -0.06 -22.47 13.10
CA VAL A 367 1.23 -22.83 12.48
C VAL A 367 2.36 -22.72 13.49
N ILE A 368 2.45 -21.63 14.27
CA ILE A 368 3.52 -21.47 15.28
C ILE A 368 3.48 -22.57 16.34
N ASN A 369 2.30 -22.97 16.79
CA ASN A 369 2.13 -24.07 17.75
C ASN A 369 2.68 -25.40 17.16
N GLN A 370 2.47 -25.66 15.86
CA GLN A 370 3.06 -26.82 15.20
C GLN A 370 4.60 -26.72 15.13
N LEU A 371 5.17 -25.53 14.92
CA LEU A 371 6.62 -25.32 14.96
C LEU A 371 7.20 -25.56 16.36
N PHE A 372 6.46 -25.18 17.41
CA PHE A 372 6.85 -25.46 18.79
C PHE A 372 6.89 -26.98 19.04
N GLN A 373 5.86 -27.71 18.59
CA GLN A 373 5.80 -29.17 18.70
C GLN A 373 6.97 -29.84 17.95
N MET A 374 7.38 -29.36 16.75
CA MET A 374 8.54 -29.87 16.03
C MET A 374 9.84 -29.74 16.84
N ASN A 375 9.96 -28.73 17.69
CA ASN A 375 11.10 -28.53 18.59
C ASN A 375 10.88 -29.10 19.98
N ASN A 376 9.87 -29.96 20.18
CA ASN A 376 9.49 -30.55 21.48
C ASN A 376 9.17 -29.50 22.56
N VAL A 377 8.59 -28.38 22.17
CA VAL A 377 8.06 -27.35 23.06
C VAL A 377 6.56 -27.58 23.21
N ASP A 378 6.14 -28.03 24.38
CA ASP A 378 4.73 -28.33 24.71
C ASP A 378 4.09 -27.12 25.41
N VAL A 379 4.00 -26.01 24.68
CA VAL A 379 3.38 -24.77 25.16
C VAL A 379 2.57 -24.16 24.01
N GLU A 380 1.35 -23.73 24.29
CA GLU A 380 0.52 -23.00 23.34
C GLU A 380 0.86 -21.50 23.40
N ILE A 381 1.09 -20.90 22.23
CA ILE A 381 1.47 -19.49 22.14
C ILE A 381 0.25 -18.58 22.32
N ILE A 382 0.41 -17.55 23.16
CA ILE A 382 -0.60 -16.54 23.44
C ILE A 382 -0.03 -15.16 23.05
N LEU A 383 -0.81 -14.36 22.32
CA LEU A 383 -0.48 -12.97 22.02
C LEU A 383 -1.34 -12.02 22.85
N LYS A 384 -0.73 -10.96 23.39
CA LYS A 384 -1.44 -9.86 24.04
C LYS A 384 -2.19 -9.02 23.00
N PRO A 385 -3.51 -8.79 23.13
CA PRO A 385 -4.23 -7.89 22.24
C PRO A 385 -3.78 -6.45 22.46
N LEU A 386 -3.81 -5.63 21.40
CA LEU A 386 -3.61 -4.17 21.53
C LEU A 386 -4.69 -3.57 22.43
N ARG A 387 -4.29 -2.60 23.24
CA ARG A 387 -5.20 -1.83 24.13
C ARG A 387 -5.28 -0.40 23.65
N TYR A 388 -6.50 0.10 23.47
CA TYR A 388 -6.78 1.50 23.13
C TYR A 388 -7.32 2.29 24.33
N LYS A 389 -7.32 1.69 25.54
CA LYS A 389 -7.72 2.38 26.77
C LYS A 389 -6.59 3.33 27.17
N ILE A 390 -6.86 4.62 27.14
CA ILE A 390 -6.08 5.62 27.87
C ILE A 390 -6.59 5.51 29.31
N ASP A 391 -5.81 4.88 30.19
CA ASP A 391 -6.12 4.92 31.62
C ASP A 391 -6.07 6.40 32.06
N ASP A 392 -7.18 6.89 32.64
CA ASP A 392 -7.32 8.27 33.15
C ASP A 392 -6.24 8.65 34.19
N ALA A 393 -5.48 7.67 34.67
CA ALA A 393 -4.42 7.87 35.66
C ALA A 393 -3.11 8.50 35.12
N GLN A 394 -2.93 8.67 33.82
CA GLN A 394 -1.71 9.27 33.24
C GLN A 394 -1.91 10.65 32.61
N THR A 395 -3.08 11.23 32.68
CA THR A 395 -3.37 12.57 32.13
C THR A 395 -3.19 13.70 33.16
N THR A 396 -2.38 13.52 34.20
CA THR A 396 -1.88 14.66 34.96
C THR A 396 -0.69 15.26 34.22
N LEU A 397 -0.96 16.06 33.20
CA LEU A 397 -0.01 17.09 32.78
C LEU A 397 0.32 17.94 34.01
N PRO A 398 1.60 18.28 34.27
CA PRO A 398 1.93 19.20 35.35
C PRO A 398 1.16 20.49 35.12
N THR A 399 0.27 20.82 36.04
CA THR A 399 -0.41 22.13 36.07
C THR A 399 0.70 23.17 36.22
N GLU A 400 0.94 23.97 35.20
CA GLU A 400 1.77 25.16 35.34
C GLU A 400 1.22 26.01 36.49
N ASN A 401 2.03 26.17 37.51
CA ASN A 401 1.77 27.10 38.61
C ASN A 401 1.57 28.50 38.03
N LYS A 402 0.33 28.98 37.95
CA LYS A 402 0.06 30.39 37.81
C LYS A 402 0.53 31.08 39.10
N PRO A 403 1.32 32.17 39.03
CA PRO A 403 1.70 32.95 40.20
C PRO A 403 0.45 33.53 40.83
N GLN A 404 0.31 33.36 42.15
CA GLN A 404 -0.67 34.07 42.98
C GLN A 404 -0.42 35.57 42.89
N GLY A 405 -1.32 36.27 42.24
CA GLY A 405 -1.42 37.71 42.31
C GLY A 405 -2.18 38.09 43.58
N GLU A 406 -1.57 38.96 44.33
CA GLU A 406 -2.02 39.57 45.59
C GLU A 406 -3.42 40.16 45.54
N GLY A 407 -4.07 40.11 46.70
CA GLY A 407 -5.43 40.56 46.94
C GLY A 407 -5.62 42.08 46.78
N LYS A 408 -6.83 42.45 46.50
CA LYS A 408 -7.45 43.76 46.84
C LYS A 408 -8.92 43.53 47.19
N ASP A 409 -9.12 43.83 48.44
CA ASP A 409 -10.25 44.45 49.14
C ASP A 409 -11.66 44.33 48.56
N GLU A 410 -12.47 43.74 49.40
CA GLU A 410 -13.93 43.77 49.42
C GLU A 410 -14.43 45.20 49.66
N GLU A 411 -15.33 45.69 48.84
CA GLU A 411 -16.28 46.76 49.21
C GLU A 411 -17.69 46.17 49.04
N GLU A 412 -18.33 46.06 50.24
CA GLU A 412 -19.78 45.86 50.41
C GLU A 412 -20.52 47.02 49.79
N VAL A 413 -21.50 46.81 48.98
CA VAL A 413 -22.57 47.76 48.66
C VAL A 413 -23.90 47.12 48.89
N GLU A 414 -24.57 47.63 49.93
CA GLU A 414 -25.92 47.35 50.41
C GLU A 414 -27.00 47.41 49.33
N GLU A 415 -27.88 46.44 49.40
CA GLU A 415 -29.18 46.44 48.74
C GLU A 415 -30.04 47.64 49.34
N ARG A 416 -30.65 48.42 48.51
CA ARG A 416 -31.86 49.14 48.81
C ARG A 416 -32.93 48.76 47.78
N GLU A 417 -33.91 48.04 48.34
CA GLU A 417 -35.25 47.99 47.76
C GLU A 417 -35.82 49.40 47.64
N ASP A 418 -36.41 49.70 46.53
CA ASP A 418 -37.52 50.70 46.54
C ASP A 418 -38.62 50.22 45.57
N ASN A 419 -39.79 50.02 46.20
CA ASN A 419 -41.09 49.83 45.61
C ASN A 419 -41.55 51.20 45.02
N THR A 420 -42.23 51.21 43.92
CA THR A 420 -43.55 51.81 43.70
C THR A 420 -43.77 52.29 42.26
N ILE A 421 -44.78 51.81 41.72
CA ILE A 421 -45.93 52.11 40.87
C ILE A 421 -45.86 51.44 39.50
#